data_4aa4c6de85cc07132011dc5446f497f3
#
_entry.id   4aa4c6de85cc07132011dc5446f497f3
#
_cell.length_a   1.000
_cell.length_b   1.000
_cell.length_c   1.000
_cell.angle_alpha   90.00
_cell.angle_beta   90.00
_cell.angle_gamma   90.00
#
_symmetry.space_group_name_H-M   'P 1'
#
loop_
_entity.id
_entity.type
_entity.pdbx_description
1 polymer ?
#
loop_
_entity_poly.entity_id
_entity_poly.type
_entity_poly.pdbx_seq_one_letter_code
_entity_poly.pdbx_strand_id
1 'polypeptide(L)'
;MTTLYFVRHAHSTYSPDERKRPLSDKGRADAIRLFETFQEIPIDRFYSSPYQRAIETIAPLAEARQQPIIEVEELRERLLAPGELDDFQAAVTYVWQHPNENPYGGETNNEASQRIRPFIDELVEKHPDEIVVLGTHGNIMVLLLETFDSTFDYAFWKSLPMPAVCRMDVRLGEKADIHVVPLLTNTK
;
A
#
# COMPACT_ATOMS: atom_id res chain seq x y z
N MET A 1 -7.89 -2.57 19.87
CA MET A 1 -8.20 -2.17 18.47
C MET A 1 -6.90 -1.87 17.78
N THR A 2 -6.59 -2.58 16.72
CA THR A 2 -5.36 -2.36 15.94
C THR A 2 -5.57 -1.24 14.93
N THR A 3 -4.62 -0.31 14.84
CA THR A 3 -4.63 0.76 13.84
C THR A 3 -3.59 0.46 12.77
N LEU A 4 -4.01 0.31 11.53
CA LEU A 4 -3.14 0.06 10.38
C LEU A 4 -3.09 1.31 9.48
N TYR A 5 -1.87 1.76 9.16
CA TYR A 5 -1.63 2.80 8.17
C TYR A 5 -1.03 2.18 6.91
N PHE A 6 -1.82 2.07 5.87
CA PHE A 6 -1.37 1.63 4.55
C PHE A 6 -0.77 2.82 3.81
N VAL A 7 0.47 2.71 3.43
CA VAL A 7 1.22 3.76 2.73
C VAL A 7 1.51 3.30 1.31
N ARG A 8 0.79 3.87 0.33
CA ARG A 8 1.16 3.74 -1.07
C ARG A 8 2.51 4.41 -1.30
N HIS A 9 3.45 3.70 -1.94
CA HIS A 9 4.77 4.25 -2.23
C HIS A 9 4.72 5.57 -2.98
N ALA A 10 5.75 6.40 -2.78
CA ALA A 10 5.96 7.66 -3.47
C ALA A 10 6.42 7.44 -4.92
N HIS A 11 6.56 8.52 -5.69
CA HIS A 11 6.95 8.46 -7.09
C HIS A 11 8.31 7.76 -7.27
N SER A 12 8.40 6.84 -8.23
CA SER A 12 9.59 6.02 -8.50
C SER A 12 10.07 6.19 -9.92
N THR A 13 11.37 5.97 -10.14
CA THR A 13 11.98 5.96 -11.47
C THR A 13 11.84 4.59 -12.11
N TYR A 14 11.83 4.53 -13.44
CA TYR A 14 11.82 3.26 -14.15
C TYR A 14 13.07 2.42 -13.82
N SER A 15 12.88 1.13 -13.69
CA SER A 15 13.95 0.12 -13.63
C SER A 15 13.44 -1.15 -14.31
N PRO A 16 14.28 -1.86 -15.07
CA PRO A 16 13.90 -3.16 -15.64
C PRO A 16 13.62 -4.23 -14.56
N ASP A 17 14.21 -4.08 -13.38
CA ASP A 17 13.88 -4.88 -12.20
C ASP A 17 12.86 -4.14 -11.34
N GLU A 18 11.60 -4.55 -11.44
CA GLU A 18 10.49 -3.93 -10.69
C GLU A 18 10.70 -3.96 -9.17
N ARG A 19 11.37 -5.00 -8.63
CA ARG A 19 11.65 -5.09 -7.19
C ARG A 19 12.66 -4.05 -6.74
N LYS A 20 13.67 -3.76 -7.58
CA LYS A 20 14.75 -2.80 -7.30
C LYS A 20 14.47 -1.40 -7.80
N ARG A 21 13.28 -1.14 -8.30
CA ARG A 21 12.88 0.18 -8.78
C ARG A 21 12.86 1.19 -7.63
N PRO A 22 13.78 2.21 -7.65
CA PRO A 22 13.94 3.14 -6.53
C PRO A 22 12.97 4.31 -6.62
N LEU A 23 12.85 5.07 -5.55
CA LEU A 23 12.18 6.37 -5.58
C LEU A 23 12.93 7.36 -6.48
N SER A 24 12.18 8.24 -7.14
CA SER A 24 12.74 9.43 -7.77
C SER A 24 13.13 10.48 -6.72
N ASP A 25 13.81 11.56 -7.15
CA ASP A 25 14.12 12.69 -6.25
C ASP A 25 12.83 13.31 -5.68
N LYS A 26 11.79 13.44 -6.51
CA LYS A 26 10.45 13.84 -6.05
C LYS A 26 9.91 12.87 -5.00
N GLY A 27 10.00 11.56 -5.27
CA GLY A 27 9.54 10.54 -4.34
C GLY A 27 10.27 10.56 -3.01
N ARG A 28 11.58 10.79 -2.99
CA ARG A 28 12.36 10.96 -1.77
C ARG A 28 11.93 12.19 -0.98
N ALA A 29 11.68 13.31 -1.66
CA ALA A 29 11.15 14.51 -1.00
C ALA A 29 9.75 14.29 -0.42
N ASP A 30 8.90 13.52 -1.11
CA ASP A 30 7.57 13.15 -0.64
C ASP A 30 7.62 12.19 0.56
N ALA A 31 8.59 11.26 0.60
CA ALA A 31 8.83 10.38 1.76
C ALA A 31 9.25 11.16 3.03
N ILE A 32 10.05 12.23 2.88
CA ILE A 32 10.39 13.12 4.00
C ILE A 32 9.14 13.86 4.50
N ARG A 33 8.29 14.33 3.59
CA ARG A 33 7.01 14.99 3.99
C ARG A 33 6.04 14.03 4.67
N LEU A 34 6.07 12.76 4.27
CA LEU A 34 5.31 11.71 4.94
C LEU A 34 5.70 11.61 6.42
N PHE A 35 7.00 11.74 6.74
CA PHE A 35 7.48 11.77 8.13
C PHE A 35 6.77 12.85 8.96
N GLU A 36 6.59 14.05 8.41
CA GLU A 36 5.90 15.15 9.12
C GLU A 36 4.44 14.78 9.47
N THR A 37 3.76 14.07 8.57
CA THR A 37 2.37 13.60 8.81
C THR A 37 2.27 12.61 9.98
N PHE A 38 3.32 11.82 10.20
CA PHE A 38 3.36 10.80 11.26
C PHE A 38 4.10 11.22 12.53
N GLN A 39 4.59 12.46 12.61
CA GLN A 39 5.49 12.90 13.67
C GLN A 39 4.97 12.62 15.08
N GLU A 40 3.70 12.90 15.34
CA GLU A 40 3.06 12.74 16.65
C GLU A 40 2.36 11.38 16.85
N ILE A 41 2.42 10.47 15.84
CA ILE A 41 1.75 9.17 15.92
C ILE A 41 2.73 8.15 16.53
N PRO A 42 2.40 7.50 17.65
CA PRO A 42 3.26 6.52 18.31
C PRO A 42 3.21 5.18 17.58
N ILE A 43 4.01 5.03 16.52
CA ILE A 43 4.05 3.82 15.70
C ILE A 43 4.83 2.73 16.42
N ASP A 44 4.21 1.54 16.53
CA ASP A 44 4.79 0.38 17.19
C ASP A 44 5.58 -0.52 16.24
N ARG A 45 5.16 -0.61 14.96
CA ARG A 45 5.80 -1.53 13.98
C ARG A 45 5.76 -1.01 12.56
N PHE A 46 6.74 -1.49 11.77
CA PHE A 46 6.83 -1.25 10.34
C PHE A 46 6.92 -2.55 9.58
N TYR A 47 6.04 -2.71 8.60
CA TYR A 47 6.08 -3.75 7.59
C TYR A 47 6.14 -3.12 6.21
N SER A 48 6.70 -3.80 5.23
CA SER A 48 6.73 -3.32 3.85
C SER A 48 6.68 -4.46 2.85
N SER A 49 6.06 -4.19 1.70
CA SER A 49 6.38 -4.91 0.48
C SER A 49 7.90 -4.96 0.30
N PRO A 50 8.48 -6.06 -0.22
CA PRO A 50 9.91 -6.17 -0.46
C PRO A 50 10.41 -5.31 -1.65
N TYR A 51 9.52 -4.55 -2.29
CA TYR A 51 9.88 -3.67 -3.39
C TYR A 51 10.55 -2.39 -2.86
N GLN A 52 11.72 -2.08 -3.40
CA GLN A 52 12.56 -0.98 -2.94
C GLN A 52 11.81 0.34 -2.77
N ARG A 53 10.95 0.71 -3.71
CA ARG A 53 10.15 1.94 -3.63
C ARG A 53 9.19 2.01 -2.43
N ALA A 54 8.66 0.85 -2.00
CA ALA A 54 7.77 0.79 -0.83
C ALA A 54 8.59 0.95 0.46
N ILE A 55 9.73 0.25 0.55
CA ILE A 55 10.67 0.35 1.68
C ILE A 55 11.19 1.78 1.80
N GLU A 56 11.72 2.38 0.71
CA GLU A 56 12.26 3.74 0.71
C GLU A 56 11.22 4.80 1.10
N THR A 57 9.93 4.55 0.84
CA THR A 57 8.87 5.50 1.18
C THR A 57 8.68 5.64 2.69
N ILE A 58 8.77 4.54 3.44
CA ILE A 58 8.57 4.53 4.89
C ILE A 58 9.89 4.52 5.69
N ALA A 59 11.03 4.36 5.02
CA ALA A 59 12.34 4.27 5.66
C ALA A 59 12.66 5.51 6.54
N PRO A 60 12.44 6.76 6.10
CA PRO A 60 12.72 7.92 6.95
C PRO A 60 11.95 7.89 8.27
N LEU A 61 10.72 7.36 8.24
CA LEU A 61 9.86 7.25 9.41
C LEU A 61 10.35 6.15 10.36
N ALA A 62 10.72 4.98 9.82
CA ALA A 62 11.23 3.85 10.59
C ALA A 62 12.61 4.16 11.23
N GLU A 63 13.49 4.82 10.48
CA GLU A 63 14.80 5.27 10.97
C GLU A 63 14.68 6.26 12.13
N ALA A 64 13.81 7.26 12.02
CA ALA A 64 13.56 8.22 13.09
C ALA A 64 12.99 7.57 14.37
N ARG A 65 12.31 6.43 14.25
CA ARG A 65 11.80 5.62 15.37
C ARG A 65 12.79 4.56 15.83
N GLN A 66 13.93 4.40 15.15
CA GLN A 66 14.93 3.35 15.41
C GLN A 66 14.33 1.94 15.38
N GLN A 67 13.38 1.73 14.46
CA GLN A 67 12.68 0.47 14.29
C GLN A 67 13.00 -0.20 12.97
N PRO A 68 13.09 -1.54 12.92
CA PRO A 68 13.29 -2.26 11.68
C PRO A 68 12.03 -2.24 10.82
N ILE A 69 12.21 -2.32 9.50
CA ILE A 69 11.15 -2.61 8.55
C ILE A 69 11.17 -4.11 8.27
N ILE A 70 10.05 -4.79 8.50
CA ILE A 70 9.88 -6.22 8.23
C ILE A 70 9.31 -6.37 6.81
N GLU A 71 10.06 -7.02 5.93
CA GLU A 71 9.62 -7.27 4.55
C GLU A 71 8.63 -8.43 4.49
N VAL A 72 7.55 -8.24 3.73
CA VAL A 72 6.42 -9.17 3.62
C VAL A 72 5.96 -9.27 2.16
N GLU A 73 6.02 -10.47 1.58
CA GLU A 73 5.65 -10.71 0.18
C GLU A 73 4.16 -10.45 -0.10
N GLU A 74 3.29 -10.66 0.87
CA GLU A 74 1.86 -10.44 0.75
C GLU A 74 1.51 -8.97 0.47
N LEU A 75 2.40 -8.04 0.84
CA LEU A 75 2.24 -6.60 0.58
C LEU A 75 2.72 -6.15 -0.81
N ARG A 76 3.28 -7.06 -1.63
CA ARG A 76 3.73 -6.72 -2.99
C ARG A 76 2.57 -6.27 -3.87
N GLU A 77 2.88 -5.47 -4.89
CA GLU A 77 1.85 -5.04 -5.86
C GLU A 77 1.23 -6.26 -6.59
N ARG A 78 -0.03 -6.12 -6.98
CA ARG A 78 -0.65 -7.08 -7.88
C ARG A 78 0.13 -7.13 -9.20
N LEU A 79 0.59 -8.32 -9.55
CA LEU A 79 1.27 -8.54 -10.83
C LEU A 79 0.22 -8.49 -11.97
N LEU A 80 0.25 -7.45 -12.78
CA LEU A 80 -0.66 -7.33 -13.93
C LEU A 80 -0.24 -8.25 -15.09
N ALA A 81 1.05 -8.26 -15.40
CA ALA A 81 1.66 -9.09 -16.44
C ALA A 81 3.12 -9.37 -16.08
N PRO A 82 3.72 -10.50 -16.52
CA PRO A 82 5.13 -10.81 -16.31
C PRO A 82 6.09 -9.97 -17.18
N GLY A 83 5.58 -9.19 -18.14
CA GLY A 83 6.34 -8.36 -19.05
C GLY A 83 5.67 -7.02 -19.35
N GLU A 84 6.24 -6.28 -20.32
CA GLU A 84 5.67 -5.01 -20.79
C GLU A 84 4.33 -5.23 -21.49
N LEU A 85 3.44 -4.26 -21.36
CA LEU A 85 2.13 -4.23 -21.98
C LEU A 85 2.05 -3.07 -22.96
N ASP A 86 1.48 -3.30 -24.15
CA ASP A 86 1.26 -2.27 -25.16
C ASP A 86 0.35 -1.15 -24.66
N ASP A 87 -0.69 -1.52 -23.89
CA ASP A 87 -1.61 -0.57 -23.26
C ASP A 87 -1.87 -0.96 -21.79
N PHE A 88 -1.01 -0.44 -20.92
CA PHE A 88 -1.12 -0.66 -19.49
C PHE A 88 -2.46 -0.18 -18.91
N GLN A 89 -2.97 0.96 -19.38
CA GLN A 89 -4.20 1.53 -18.84
C GLN A 89 -5.43 0.69 -19.21
N ALA A 90 -5.49 0.19 -20.44
CA ALA A 90 -6.55 -0.72 -20.87
C ALA A 90 -6.51 -2.03 -20.08
N ALA A 91 -5.31 -2.59 -19.87
CA ALA A 91 -5.15 -3.82 -19.11
C ALA A 91 -5.58 -3.66 -17.64
N VAL A 92 -5.18 -2.57 -16.98
CA VAL A 92 -5.63 -2.27 -15.61
C VAL A 92 -7.15 -2.14 -15.55
N THR A 93 -7.74 -1.40 -16.50
CA THR A 93 -9.20 -1.21 -16.55
C THR A 93 -9.92 -2.55 -16.70
N TYR A 94 -9.42 -3.42 -17.59
CA TYR A 94 -10.01 -4.73 -17.82
C TYR A 94 -10.05 -5.57 -16.52
N VAL A 95 -8.94 -5.72 -15.83
CA VAL A 95 -8.89 -6.58 -14.62
C VAL A 95 -9.68 -6.01 -13.45
N TRP A 96 -9.89 -4.69 -13.39
CA TRP A 96 -10.82 -4.09 -12.42
C TRP A 96 -12.28 -4.36 -12.76
N GLN A 97 -12.63 -4.44 -14.04
CA GLN A 97 -13.98 -4.79 -14.51
C GLN A 97 -14.27 -6.31 -14.45
N HIS A 98 -13.22 -7.14 -14.46
CA HIS A 98 -13.28 -8.60 -14.47
C HIS A 98 -12.40 -9.19 -13.37
N PRO A 99 -12.80 -9.07 -12.08
CA PRO A 99 -11.93 -9.37 -10.94
C PRO A 99 -11.47 -10.84 -10.85
N ASN A 100 -12.13 -11.75 -11.57
CA ASN A 100 -11.75 -13.17 -11.66
C ASN A 100 -10.90 -13.50 -12.90
N GLU A 101 -10.56 -12.50 -13.73
CA GLU A 101 -9.88 -12.72 -14.99
C GLU A 101 -8.64 -11.84 -15.11
N ASN A 102 -7.56 -12.41 -15.62
CA ASN A 102 -6.37 -11.66 -16.05
C ASN A 102 -5.79 -12.32 -17.32
N PRO A 103 -6.18 -11.85 -18.52
CA PRO A 103 -5.66 -12.41 -19.77
C PRO A 103 -4.21 -12.04 -20.07
N TYR A 104 -3.57 -11.23 -19.22
CA TYR A 104 -2.20 -10.76 -19.39
C TYR A 104 -1.16 -11.62 -18.67
N GLY A 105 -1.60 -12.70 -17.99
CA GLY A 105 -0.72 -13.69 -17.38
C GLY A 105 -0.21 -13.35 -15.97
N GLY A 106 -0.77 -12.34 -15.34
CA GLY A 106 -0.51 -11.98 -13.95
C GLY A 106 -1.59 -12.48 -12.99
N GLU A 107 -1.65 -11.88 -11.79
CA GLU A 107 -2.68 -12.15 -10.78
C GLU A 107 -4.02 -11.50 -11.19
N THR A 108 -5.13 -12.19 -10.97
CA THR A 108 -6.45 -11.58 -10.94
C THR A 108 -6.61 -10.68 -9.70
N ASN A 109 -7.59 -9.78 -9.72
CA ASN A 109 -7.86 -8.95 -8.53
C ASN A 109 -8.27 -9.81 -7.33
N ASN A 110 -9.06 -10.87 -7.56
CA ASN A 110 -9.48 -11.78 -6.49
C ASN A 110 -8.30 -12.59 -5.92
N GLU A 111 -7.38 -13.08 -6.75
CA GLU A 111 -6.18 -13.76 -6.25
C GLU A 111 -5.32 -12.83 -5.40
N ALA A 112 -5.13 -11.57 -5.83
CA ALA A 112 -4.39 -10.59 -5.05
C ALA A 112 -5.06 -10.29 -3.70
N SER A 113 -6.38 -10.12 -3.67
CA SER A 113 -7.15 -9.92 -2.43
C SER A 113 -7.05 -11.14 -1.50
N GLN A 114 -7.13 -12.36 -2.04
CA GLN A 114 -7.00 -13.62 -1.29
C GLN A 114 -5.58 -13.83 -0.76
N ARG A 115 -4.57 -13.24 -1.38
CA ARG A 115 -3.19 -13.28 -0.91
C ARG A 115 -2.96 -12.35 0.29
N ILE A 116 -3.44 -11.11 0.22
CA ILE A 116 -3.15 -10.12 1.25
C ILE A 116 -4.09 -10.23 2.46
N ARG A 117 -5.35 -10.59 2.30
CA ARG A 117 -6.35 -10.55 3.36
C ARG A 117 -6.00 -11.44 4.57
N PRO A 118 -5.57 -12.71 4.42
CA PRO A 118 -5.19 -13.55 5.55
C PRO A 118 -4.00 -12.99 6.34
N PHE A 119 -3.03 -12.37 5.65
CA PHE A 119 -1.91 -11.71 6.31
C PHE A 119 -2.37 -10.56 7.21
N ILE A 120 -3.32 -9.75 6.75
CA ILE A 120 -3.85 -8.63 7.55
C ILE A 120 -4.66 -9.16 8.74
N ASP A 121 -5.47 -10.19 8.57
CA ASP A 121 -6.23 -10.80 9.67
C ASP A 121 -5.27 -11.36 10.73
N GLU A 122 -4.19 -12.06 10.34
CA GLU A 122 -3.14 -12.55 11.25
C GLU A 122 -2.39 -11.39 11.94
N LEU A 123 -2.09 -10.33 11.21
CA LEU A 123 -1.42 -9.14 11.76
C LEU A 123 -2.25 -8.49 12.87
N VAL A 124 -3.56 -8.32 12.64
CA VAL A 124 -4.50 -7.75 13.60
C VAL A 124 -4.62 -8.64 14.85
N GLU A 125 -4.60 -9.96 14.68
CA GLU A 125 -4.64 -10.92 15.78
C GLU A 125 -3.37 -10.87 16.63
N LYS A 126 -2.20 -10.74 16.00
CA LYS A 126 -0.90 -10.71 16.67
C LYS A 126 -0.59 -9.39 17.37
N HIS A 127 -1.17 -8.28 16.90
CA HIS A 127 -0.83 -6.93 17.32
C HIS A 127 -2.05 -6.16 17.85
N PRO A 128 -2.75 -6.69 18.90
CA PRO A 128 -3.87 -5.97 19.49
C PRO A 128 -3.40 -4.67 20.13
N ASP A 129 -4.16 -3.60 19.89
CA ASP A 129 -3.92 -2.24 20.42
C ASP A 129 -2.59 -1.56 19.97
N GLU A 130 -1.96 -2.09 18.92
CA GLU A 130 -0.77 -1.50 18.31
C GLU A 130 -1.13 -0.61 17.10
N ILE A 131 -0.22 0.30 16.78
CA ILE A 131 -0.24 1.14 15.58
C ILE A 131 0.84 0.64 14.62
N VAL A 132 0.43 0.18 13.46
CA VAL A 132 1.31 -0.47 12.48
C VAL A 132 1.30 0.30 11.15
N VAL A 133 2.49 0.58 10.62
CA VAL A 133 2.67 1.17 9.28
C VAL A 133 3.04 0.08 8.27
N LEU A 134 2.37 0.09 7.12
CA LEU A 134 2.48 -0.90 6.06
C LEU A 134 2.84 -0.20 4.74
N GLY A 135 4.12 -0.27 4.33
CA GLY A 135 4.57 0.19 3.01
C GLY A 135 4.08 -0.74 1.91
N THR A 136 3.31 -0.22 0.95
CA THR A 136 2.65 -1.03 -0.06
C THR A 136 2.42 -0.27 -1.39
N HIS A 137 1.51 -0.74 -2.22
CA HIS A 137 1.25 -0.25 -3.57
C HIS A 137 -0.22 0.06 -3.79
N GLY A 138 -0.52 0.77 -4.90
CA GLY A 138 -1.86 1.30 -5.14
C GLY A 138 -2.93 0.25 -5.35
N ASN A 139 -2.72 -0.73 -6.25
CA ASN A 139 -3.76 -1.72 -6.52
C ASN A 139 -3.99 -2.65 -5.32
N ILE A 140 -2.92 -3.27 -4.79
CA ILE A 140 -3.06 -4.22 -3.69
C ILE A 140 -3.68 -3.60 -2.44
N MET A 141 -3.36 -2.32 -2.15
CA MET A 141 -3.97 -1.60 -1.04
C MET A 141 -5.49 -1.45 -1.24
N VAL A 142 -5.92 -0.97 -2.41
CA VAL A 142 -7.35 -0.75 -2.66
C VAL A 142 -8.10 -2.06 -2.75
N LEU A 143 -7.54 -3.10 -3.38
CA LEU A 143 -8.11 -4.44 -3.41
C LEU A 143 -8.31 -5.04 -2.02
N LEU A 144 -7.39 -4.77 -1.09
CA LEU A 144 -7.57 -5.14 0.32
C LEU A 144 -8.71 -4.35 0.96
N LEU A 145 -8.71 -3.01 0.83
CA LEU A 145 -9.73 -2.15 1.44
C LEU A 145 -11.13 -2.48 0.93
N GLU A 146 -11.28 -2.81 -0.35
CA GLU A 146 -12.54 -3.26 -0.96
C GLU A 146 -13.13 -4.50 -0.26
N THR A 147 -12.28 -5.40 0.29
CA THR A 147 -12.76 -6.57 1.06
C THR A 147 -13.44 -6.20 2.37
N PHE A 148 -13.24 -5.00 2.88
CA PHE A 148 -13.86 -4.47 4.11
C PHE A 148 -15.01 -3.52 3.80
N ASP A 149 -14.88 -2.71 2.74
CA ASP A 149 -15.86 -1.73 2.30
C ASP A 149 -15.80 -1.55 0.77
N SER A 150 -16.87 -1.93 0.09
CA SER A 150 -16.99 -1.89 -1.38
C SER A 150 -16.96 -0.47 -1.99
N THR A 151 -16.95 0.58 -1.18
CA THR A 151 -16.76 1.96 -1.67
C THR A 151 -15.31 2.25 -2.10
N PHE A 152 -14.35 1.41 -1.65
CA PHE A 152 -12.96 1.43 -2.11
C PHE A 152 -12.83 0.62 -3.40
N ASP A 153 -13.19 1.22 -4.52
CA ASP A 153 -13.30 0.60 -5.83
C ASP A 153 -12.23 1.12 -6.82
N TYR A 154 -12.42 0.81 -8.10
CA TYR A 154 -11.58 1.29 -9.20
C TYR A 154 -11.55 2.82 -9.31
N ALA A 155 -12.68 3.51 -9.07
CA ALA A 155 -12.73 4.97 -9.11
C ALA A 155 -11.91 5.56 -7.98
N PHE A 156 -11.99 4.98 -6.78
CA PHE A 156 -11.15 5.35 -5.64
C PHE A 156 -9.66 5.14 -5.97
N TRP A 157 -9.27 3.97 -6.50
CA TRP A 157 -7.89 3.71 -6.91
C TRP A 157 -7.35 4.76 -7.89
N LYS A 158 -8.14 5.15 -8.89
CA LYS A 158 -7.77 6.19 -9.87
C LYS A 158 -7.57 7.56 -9.24
N SER A 159 -8.29 7.86 -8.17
CA SER A 159 -8.22 9.16 -7.48
C SER A 159 -7.05 9.27 -6.50
N LEU A 160 -6.43 8.15 -6.12
CA LEU A 160 -5.36 8.13 -5.12
C LEU A 160 -4.10 8.84 -5.60
N PRO A 161 -3.57 9.81 -4.84
CA PRO A 161 -2.28 10.40 -5.11
C PRO A 161 -1.12 9.42 -4.87
N MET A 162 0.08 9.85 -5.19
CA MET A 162 1.31 9.09 -4.95
C MET A 162 2.34 10.02 -4.31
N PRO A 163 2.63 9.82 -3.01
CA PRO A 163 2.13 8.80 -2.09
C PRO A 163 0.69 9.06 -1.63
N ALA A 164 0.08 8.03 -1.04
CA ALA A 164 -1.21 8.13 -0.35
C ALA A 164 -1.18 7.32 0.95
N VAL A 165 -1.98 7.72 1.93
CA VAL A 165 -2.12 7.02 3.20
C VAL A 165 -3.59 6.74 3.47
N CYS A 166 -3.90 5.48 3.77
CA CYS A 166 -5.19 5.08 4.31
C CYS A 166 -5.00 4.54 5.73
N ARG A 167 -5.79 5.02 6.67
CA ARG A 167 -5.87 4.49 8.02
C ARG A 167 -7.04 3.52 8.11
N MET A 168 -6.85 2.40 8.77
CA MET A 168 -7.87 1.42 9.10
C MET A 168 -7.79 1.07 10.59
N ASP A 169 -8.86 1.37 11.31
CA ASP A 169 -9.05 0.94 12.68
C ASP A 169 -9.90 -0.34 12.67
N VAL A 170 -9.36 -1.44 13.19
CA VAL A 170 -9.97 -2.77 13.04
C VAL A 170 -9.86 -3.61 14.30
N ARG A 171 -10.91 -4.42 14.54
CA ARG A 171 -10.92 -5.58 15.42
C ARG A 171 -11.44 -6.78 14.66
N LEU A 172 -10.92 -7.97 14.97
CA LEU A 172 -11.43 -9.20 14.36
C LEU A 172 -12.94 -9.38 14.65
N GLY A 173 -13.69 -9.62 13.57
CA GLY A 173 -15.15 -9.81 13.67
C GLY A 173 -15.97 -8.53 13.75
N GLU A 174 -15.36 -7.35 13.80
CA GLU A 174 -16.04 -6.07 13.78
C GLU A 174 -15.88 -5.40 12.39
N LYS A 175 -16.75 -4.43 12.09
CA LYS A 175 -16.61 -3.60 10.89
C LYS A 175 -15.39 -2.69 11.05
N ALA A 176 -14.51 -2.68 10.07
CA ALA A 176 -13.37 -1.76 10.04
C ALA A 176 -13.83 -0.32 9.79
N ASP A 177 -13.19 0.64 10.44
CA ASP A 177 -13.30 2.07 10.11
C ASP A 177 -12.12 2.49 9.25
N ILE A 178 -12.39 2.97 8.04
CA ILE A 178 -11.36 3.25 7.04
C ILE A 178 -11.51 4.67 6.51
N HIS A 179 -10.41 5.41 6.50
CA HIS A 179 -10.39 6.76 5.93
C HIS A 179 -9.03 7.14 5.33
N VAL A 180 -9.06 8.05 4.36
CA VAL A 180 -7.84 8.62 3.76
C VAL A 180 -7.25 9.66 4.71
N VAL A 181 -5.95 9.54 4.97
CA VAL A 181 -5.21 10.52 5.76
C VAL A 181 -4.69 11.62 4.84
N PRO A 182 -5.08 12.89 5.04
CA PRO A 182 -4.52 13.99 4.27
C PRO A 182 -3.03 14.15 4.60
N LEU A 183 -2.19 14.15 3.56
CA LEU A 183 -0.78 14.46 3.73
C LEU A 183 -0.58 15.95 3.90
N LEU A 184 0.34 16.34 4.80
CA LEU A 184 0.69 17.74 4.97
C LEU A 184 1.27 18.29 3.66
N THR A 185 0.57 19.23 3.07
CA THR A 185 1.07 20.01 1.93
C THR A 185 1.71 21.28 2.47
N ASN A 186 2.93 21.60 2.02
CA ASN A 186 3.50 22.91 2.32
C ASN A 186 2.56 23.99 1.78
N THR A 187 1.71 24.53 2.63
CA THR A 187 1.14 25.86 2.39
C THR A 187 2.30 26.85 2.54
N LYS A 188 2.82 27.30 1.37
CA LYS A 188 3.64 28.51 1.33
C LYS A 188 2.73 29.72 1.55
#